data_2896f909843c75cf09cf93a0797a0dbf
#
_entry.id   2896f909843c75cf09cf93a0797a0dbf
#
_cell.length_a   1.000
_cell.length_b   1.000
_cell.length_c   1.000
_cell.angle_alpha   90.00
_cell.angle_beta   90.00
_cell.angle_gamma   90.00
#
_symmetry.space_group_name_H-M   'P 1'
#
loop_
_entity.id
_entity.type
_entity.pdbx_description
1 polymer ?
#
loop_
_entity_poly.entity_id
_entity_poly.type
_entity_poly.pdbx_seq_one_letter_code
_entity_poly.pdbx_strand_id
1 'polypeptide(L)'
;MSDSSSLPVQGLQIRSMRRDELDMALDWAAAEGWNPGLQDAKPFFEADPGGFLLGSVDGQPVSMIAATRYGTGYGFIGFYIAHPESRGRGLGFAVWQAAMARLEGRIIGLDGVIAQQDNYRKSGFVLAHRNVRYEGRSQGSAAEQAPRGLSLRTINAASVAAPASPYGAVAGAAEGAVPDTVSFAQLLDYDRRFFPASRDAFLQSWVTQPASVVRVLVSDIGGI
;
A
#
# COMPACT_ATOMS: atom_id res chain seq x y z
N MET A 1 24.17 20.74 15.08
CA MET A 1 23.00 19.85 15.36
C MET A 1 21.98 20.69 16.08
N SER A 2 21.09 21.34 15.35
CA SER A 2 20.04 22.18 15.96
C SER A 2 18.85 21.28 16.24
N ASP A 3 18.63 21.00 17.51
CA ASP A 3 17.47 20.30 18.04
C ASP A 3 16.22 21.17 17.78
N SER A 4 15.57 20.93 16.65
CA SER A 4 14.26 21.54 16.35
C SER A 4 13.18 20.71 17.04
N SER A 5 13.18 20.72 18.36
CA SER A 5 12.01 20.27 19.13
C SER A 5 10.87 21.25 18.84
N SER A 6 10.05 20.92 17.82
CA SER A 6 8.81 21.65 17.58
C SER A 6 7.95 21.53 18.81
N LEU A 7 7.58 22.67 19.39
CA LEU A 7 6.62 22.71 20.51
C LEU A 7 5.35 21.97 20.10
N PRO A 8 4.76 21.20 21.03
CA PRO A 8 3.50 20.51 20.74
C PRO A 8 2.46 21.52 20.28
N VAL A 9 1.83 21.25 19.13
CA VAL A 9 0.78 22.13 18.61
C VAL A 9 -0.40 22.04 19.56
N GLN A 10 -0.78 23.17 20.16
CA GLN A 10 -1.81 23.23 21.20
C GLN A 10 -3.14 22.66 20.69
N GLY A 11 -3.73 21.73 21.45
CA GLY A 11 -5.01 21.11 21.14
C GLY A 11 -4.97 19.99 20.10
N LEU A 12 -3.80 19.71 19.49
CA LEU A 12 -3.67 18.61 18.53
C LEU A 12 -3.61 17.26 19.26
N GLN A 13 -4.52 16.37 18.90
CA GLN A 13 -4.50 14.96 19.29
C GLN A 13 -4.16 14.10 18.10
N ILE A 14 -3.23 13.14 18.26
CA ILE A 14 -2.83 12.19 17.22
C ILE A 14 -3.14 10.78 17.70
N ARG A 15 -3.86 10.02 16.91
CA ARG A 15 -4.21 8.62 17.17
C ARG A 15 -4.27 7.79 15.89
N SER A 16 -4.29 6.47 16.04
CA SER A 16 -4.62 5.60 14.92
C SER A 16 -6.09 5.78 14.52
N MET A 17 -6.34 5.73 13.21
CA MET A 17 -7.68 5.75 12.62
C MET A 17 -8.38 4.41 12.90
N ARG A 18 -9.69 4.46 13.05
CA ARG A 18 -10.55 3.28 13.01
C ARG A 18 -10.81 2.89 11.56
N ARG A 19 -11.27 1.65 11.36
CA ARG A 19 -11.57 1.14 10.03
C ARG A 19 -12.61 1.98 9.28
N ASP A 20 -13.63 2.44 10.01
CA ASP A 20 -14.72 3.27 9.46
C ASP A 20 -14.28 4.71 9.10
N GLU A 21 -13.12 5.14 9.56
CA GLU A 21 -12.55 6.45 9.22
C GLU A 21 -11.67 6.43 7.96
N LEU A 22 -11.32 5.25 7.42
CA LEU A 22 -10.46 5.17 6.24
C LEU A 22 -11.15 5.65 4.97
N ASP A 23 -12.47 5.59 4.89
CA ASP A 23 -13.21 6.13 3.75
C ASP A 23 -12.98 7.64 3.64
N MET A 24 -12.92 8.37 4.77
CA MET A 24 -12.52 9.78 4.80
C MET A 24 -11.08 9.97 4.26
N ALA A 25 -10.16 9.06 4.59
CA ALA A 25 -8.79 9.14 4.06
C ALA A 25 -8.75 8.99 2.53
N LEU A 26 -9.57 8.10 1.96
CA LEU A 26 -9.72 7.95 0.51
C LEU A 26 -10.34 9.21 -0.11
N ASP A 27 -11.36 9.79 0.51
CA ASP A 27 -12.00 11.03 0.04
C ASP A 27 -10.99 12.19 0.02
N TRP A 28 -10.16 12.33 1.04
CA TRP A 28 -9.11 13.35 1.05
C TRP A 28 -8.05 13.10 -0.03
N ALA A 29 -7.66 11.85 -0.26
CA ALA A 29 -6.73 11.51 -1.34
C ALA A 29 -7.33 11.80 -2.71
N ALA A 30 -8.62 11.52 -2.91
CA ALA A 30 -9.33 11.85 -4.14
C ALA A 30 -9.40 13.37 -4.35
N ALA A 31 -9.65 14.16 -3.30
CA ALA A 31 -9.63 15.62 -3.36
C ALA A 31 -8.26 16.21 -3.72
N GLU A 32 -7.16 15.52 -3.35
CA GLU A 32 -5.79 15.88 -3.81
C GLU A 32 -5.50 15.40 -5.25
N GLY A 33 -6.44 14.77 -5.95
CA GLY A 33 -6.28 14.26 -7.31
C GLY A 33 -5.49 12.96 -7.42
N TRP A 34 -5.37 12.18 -6.35
CA TRP A 34 -4.55 10.96 -6.34
C TRP A 34 -5.25 9.72 -6.89
N ASN A 35 -6.56 9.81 -7.18
CA ASN A 35 -7.36 8.75 -7.76
C ASN A 35 -7.21 7.38 -7.04
N PRO A 36 -7.52 7.27 -5.73
CA PRO A 36 -7.48 6.00 -5.01
C PRO A 36 -8.53 5.05 -5.58
N GLY A 37 -8.30 3.74 -5.44
CA GLY A 37 -9.27 2.72 -5.81
C GLY A 37 -10.46 2.70 -4.84
N LEU A 38 -11.65 2.42 -5.36
CA LEU A 38 -12.90 2.42 -4.59
C LEU A 38 -12.92 1.42 -3.42
N GLN A 39 -12.06 0.42 -3.45
CA GLN A 39 -12.00 -0.67 -2.47
C GLN A 39 -10.69 -0.67 -1.67
N ASP A 40 -9.85 0.35 -1.80
CA ASP A 40 -8.49 0.36 -1.24
C ASP A 40 -8.46 0.41 0.29
N ALA A 41 -9.48 0.96 0.94
CA ALA A 41 -9.51 1.10 2.40
C ALA A 41 -9.25 -0.21 3.15
N LYS A 42 -9.88 -1.31 2.70
CA LYS A 42 -9.77 -2.60 3.38
C LYS A 42 -8.35 -3.20 3.30
N PRO A 43 -7.74 -3.40 2.12
CA PRO A 43 -6.40 -3.96 2.01
C PRO A 43 -5.34 -3.15 2.75
N PHE A 44 -5.41 -1.83 2.67
CA PHE A 44 -4.46 -0.97 3.37
C PHE A 44 -4.62 -1.04 4.89
N PHE A 45 -5.85 -1.14 5.40
CA PHE A 45 -6.09 -1.33 6.82
C PHE A 45 -5.59 -2.70 7.31
N GLU A 46 -5.83 -3.76 6.55
CA GLU A 46 -5.42 -5.12 6.91
C GLU A 46 -3.90 -5.32 6.84
N ALA A 47 -3.19 -4.51 6.04
CA ALA A 47 -1.72 -4.50 6.02
C ALA A 47 -1.14 -4.13 7.39
N ASP A 48 -1.69 -3.10 8.05
CA ASP A 48 -1.32 -2.65 9.39
C ASP A 48 -2.47 -1.82 10.00
N PRO A 49 -3.35 -2.42 10.81
CA PRO A 49 -4.52 -1.73 11.37
C PRO A 49 -4.20 -0.47 12.21
N GLY A 50 -2.98 -0.39 12.75
CA GLY A 50 -2.51 0.80 13.47
C GLY A 50 -1.75 1.80 12.58
N GLY A 51 -1.61 1.53 11.27
CA GLY A 51 -0.74 2.27 10.36
C GLY A 51 -1.24 3.64 9.93
N PHE A 52 -2.55 3.88 9.99
CA PHE A 52 -3.12 5.18 9.64
C PHE A 52 -3.25 6.06 10.88
N LEU A 53 -2.60 7.23 10.85
CA LEU A 53 -2.64 8.21 11.93
C LEU A 53 -3.51 9.40 11.53
N LEU A 54 -4.35 9.84 12.46
CA LEU A 54 -5.22 11.00 12.34
C LEU A 54 -4.85 12.05 13.38
N GLY A 55 -4.58 13.26 12.94
CA GLY A 55 -4.48 14.44 13.77
C GLY A 55 -5.83 15.16 13.82
N SER A 56 -6.31 15.52 15.00
CA SER A 56 -7.54 16.25 15.22
C SER A 56 -7.33 17.41 16.20
N VAL A 57 -8.05 18.50 15.99
CA VAL A 57 -8.13 19.66 16.91
C VAL A 57 -9.60 19.85 17.24
N ASP A 58 -9.93 19.93 18.52
CA ASP A 58 -11.32 20.04 19.01
C ASP A 58 -12.25 18.96 18.42
N GLY A 59 -11.72 17.74 18.23
CA GLY A 59 -12.41 16.61 17.64
C GLY A 59 -12.56 16.65 16.12
N GLN A 60 -12.12 17.71 15.45
CA GLN A 60 -12.18 17.84 13.99
C GLN A 60 -10.89 17.31 13.34
N PRO A 61 -10.98 16.44 12.34
CA PRO A 61 -9.84 15.98 11.55
C PRO A 61 -9.13 17.15 10.86
N VAL A 62 -7.80 17.24 11.02
CA VAL A 62 -7.00 18.34 10.46
C VAL A 62 -5.82 17.85 9.62
N SER A 63 -5.32 16.64 9.88
CA SER A 63 -4.21 16.05 9.13
C SER A 63 -4.22 14.53 9.27
N MET A 64 -3.67 13.83 8.32
CA MET A 64 -3.51 12.39 8.35
C MET A 64 -2.25 11.93 7.66
N ILE A 65 -1.81 10.71 7.97
CA ILE A 65 -0.68 10.03 7.33
C ILE A 65 -0.83 8.53 7.51
N ALA A 66 -0.47 7.76 6.49
CA ALA A 66 -0.23 6.33 6.64
C ALA A 66 1.25 6.09 6.95
N ALA A 67 1.53 5.32 7.98
CA ALA A 67 2.86 4.88 8.40
C ALA A 67 2.80 3.36 8.61
N THR A 68 2.64 2.63 7.51
CA THR A 68 2.40 1.18 7.49
C THR A 68 3.67 0.41 7.79
N ARG A 69 3.60 -0.54 8.71
CA ARG A 69 4.69 -1.47 9.05
C ARG A 69 4.54 -2.76 8.26
N TYR A 70 5.64 -3.21 7.66
CA TYR A 70 5.74 -4.51 7.02
C TYR A 70 6.85 -5.31 7.73
N GLY A 71 6.45 -6.31 8.51
CA GLY A 71 7.37 -7.06 9.37
C GLY A 71 8.10 -6.14 10.37
N THR A 72 9.37 -6.48 10.65
CA THR A 72 10.20 -5.72 11.61
C THR A 72 11.15 -4.72 10.94
N GLY A 73 11.48 -4.91 9.66
CA GLY A 73 12.57 -4.18 8.98
C GLY A 73 12.12 -3.09 8.02
N TYR A 74 10.86 -3.03 7.63
CA TYR A 74 10.39 -2.10 6.60
C TYR A 74 9.15 -1.32 7.03
N GLY A 75 9.05 -0.08 6.58
CA GLY A 75 7.87 0.75 6.72
C GLY A 75 7.60 1.57 5.46
N PHE A 76 6.36 1.93 5.22
CA PHE A 76 5.98 2.75 4.07
C PHE A 76 5.10 3.92 4.51
N ILE A 77 5.43 5.11 4.03
CA ILE A 77 4.66 6.34 4.27
C ILE A 77 3.83 6.66 3.03
N GLY A 78 2.55 6.90 3.24
CA GLY A 78 1.60 7.37 2.23
C GLY A 78 0.51 8.23 2.84
N PHE A 79 -0.46 8.67 2.05
CA PHE A 79 -1.62 9.44 2.51
C PHE A 79 -1.26 10.62 3.43
N TYR A 80 -0.12 11.27 3.19
CA TYR A 80 0.28 12.43 3.99
C TYR A 80 -0.44 13.67 3.51
N ILE A 81 -1.53 13.99 4.19
CA ILE A 81 -2.45 15.08 3.81
C ILE A 81 -2.75 15.94 5.03
N ALA A 82 -2.64 17.26 4.88
CA ALA A 82 -3.22 18.24 5.79
C ALA A 82 -4.45 18.87 5.11
N HIS A 83 -5.57 18.93 5.83
CA HIS A 83 -6.79 19.57 5.34
C HIS A 83 -6.46 21.01 4.88
N PRO A 84 -6.97 21.47 3.74
CA PRO A 84 -6.61 22.79 3.18
C PRO A 84 -6.65 23.94 4.20
N GLU A 85 -7.69 24.01 4.99
CA GLU A 85 -7.88 25.06 6.03
C GLU A 85 -6.90 24.93 7.20
N SER A 86 -6.20 23.81 7.32
CA SER A 86 -5.28 23.51 8.42
C SER A 86 -3.81 23.64 8.01
N ARG A 87 -3.55 23.92 6.73
CA ARG A 87 -2.18 24.06 6.20
C ARG A 87 -1.45 25.27 6.77
N GLY A 88 -0.13 25.22 6.78
CA GLY A 88 0.72 26.31 7.30
C GLY A 88 0.77 26.46 8.82
N ARG A 89 0.05 25.62 9.58
CA ARG A 89 -0.06 25.66 11.05
C ARG A 89 0.80 24.63 11.79
N GLY A 90 1.64 23.88 11.07
CA GLY A 90 2.48 22.80 11.65
C GLY A 90 1.73 21.48 11.93
N LEU A 91 0.41 21.44 11.75
CA LEU A 91 -0.43 20.27 12.06
C LEU A 91 -0.06 19.03 11.22
N GLY A 92 0.25 19.22 9.93
CA GLY A 92 0.77 18.17 9.07
C GLY A 92 2.13 17.66 9.53
N PHE A 93 3.04 18.57 9.91
CA PHE A 93 4.36 18.18 10.38
C PHE A 93 4.32 17.36 11.68
N ALA A 94 3.38 17.65 12.57
CA ALA A 94 3.21 16.88 13.80
C ALA A 94 2.82 15.41 13.52
N VAL A 95 1.88 15.14 12.60
CA VAL A 95 1.56 13.75 12.22
C VAL A 95 2.71 13.08 11.47
N TRP A 96 3.51 13.85 10.70
CA TRP A 96 4.73 13.34 10.08
C TRP A 96 5.74 12.87 11.14
N GLN A 97 5.99 13.65 12.19
CA GLN A 97 6.87 13.26 13.29
C GLN A 97 6.36 12.01 14.01
N ALA A 98 5.05 11.90 14.25
CA ALA A 98 4.44 10.70 14.83
C ALA A 98 4.62 9.47 13.93
N ALA A 99 4.50 9.63 12.61
CA ALA A 99 4.74 8.58 11.63
C ALA A 99 6.20 8.12 11.63
N MET A 100 7.15 9.05 11.64
CA MET A 100 8.58 8.74 11.70
C MET A 100 8.94 8.00 13.00
N ALA A 101 8.43 8.45 14.14
CA ALA A 101 8.60 7.75 15.42
C ALA A 101 7.99 6.34 15.42
N ARG A 102 6.79 6.18 14.79
CA ARG A 102 6.18 4.85 14.63
C ARG A 102 7.05 3.88 13.83
N LEU A 103 7.76 4.38 12.82
CA LEU A 103 8.60 3.59 11.91
C LEU A 103 10.08 3.56 12.30
N GLU A 104 10.42 4.05 13.48
CA GLU A 104 11.82 4.05 13.97
C GLU A 104 12.45 2.65 13.90
N GLY A 105 13.74 2.61 13.51
CA GLY A 105 14.51 1.38 13.36
C GLY A 105 14.22 0.58 12.07
N ARG A 106 13.40 1.11 11.15
CA ARG A 106 13.07 0.47 9.86
C ARG A 106 13.68 1.22 8.69
N ILE A 107 13.85 0.51 7.58
CA ILE A 107 14.01 1.16 6.28
C ILE A 107 12.63 1.70 5.89
N ILE A 108 12.56 2.99 5.54
CA ILE A 108 11.29 3.67 5.25
C ILE A 108 11.26 4.07 3.78
N GLY A 109 10.23 3.59 3.06
CA GLY A 109 9.92 4.02 1.70
C GLY A 109 8.76 5.01 1.66
N LEU A 110 8.71 5.81 0.61
CA LEU A 110 7.54 6.62 0.25
C LEU A 110 7.52 6.92 -1.26
N ASP A 111 6.32 7.12 -1.79
CA ASP A 111 6.12 7.73 -3.10
C ASP A 111 5.74 9.20 -2.91
N GLY A 112 6.71 10.08 -3.13
CA GLY A 112 6.58 11.50 -2.86
C GLY A 112 6.20 12.31 -4.10
N VAL A 113 5.30 13.30 -3.91
CA VAL A 113 5.01 14.28 -4.95
C VAL A 113 6.23 15.18 -5.21
N ILE A 114 6.44 15.56 -6.47
CA ILE A 114 7.63 16.31 -6.90
C ILE A 114 7.79 17.60 -6.07
N ALA A 115 6.71 18.31 -5.79
CA ALA A 115 6.73 19.56 -5.04
C ALA A 115 7.24 19.44 -3.59
N GLN A 116 7.29 18.22 -3.02
CA GLN A 116 7.71 17.95 -1.65
C GLN A 116 9.07 17.25 -1.54
N GLN A 117 9.76 17.00 -2.65
CA GLN A 117 11.03 16.25 -2.65
C GLN A 117 12.08 16.85 -1.71
N ASP A 118 12.19 18.18 -1.65
CA ASP A 118 13.16 18.84 -0.77
C ASP A 118 12.83 18.66 0.73
N ASN A 119 11.56 18.59 1.07
CA ASN A 119 11.12 18.31 2.44
C ASN A 119 11.42 16.85 2.84
N TYR A 120 11.26 15.90 1.92
CA TYR A 120 11.66 14.51 2.16
C TYR A 120 13.17 14.38 2.33
N ARG A 121 13.98 15.09 1.51
CA ARG A 121 15.45 15.12 1.69
C ARG A 121 15.87 15.67 3.05
N LYS A 122 15.21 16.73 3.54
CA LYS A 122 15.47 17.28 4.89
C LYS A 122 15.16 16.28 6.00
N SER A 123 14.23 15.34 5.73
CA SER A 123 13.89 14.24 6.65
C SER A 123 14.77 13.00 6.47
N GLY A 124 15.85 13.07 5.66
CA GLY A 124 16.81 11.98 5.47
C GLY A 124 16.49 11.02 4.33
N PHE A 125 15.45 11.27 3.54
CA PHE A 125 15.13 10.42 2.39
C PHE A 125 16.05 10.70 1.20
N VAL A 126 16.41 9.64 0.49
CA VAL A 126 17.19 9.69 -0.75
C VAL A 126 16.31 9.25 -1.91
N LEU A 127 16.40 9.98 -3.03
CA LEU A 127 15.67 9.59 -4.25
C LEU A 127 16.21 8.26 -4.78
N ALA A 128 15.38 7.22 -4.75
CA ALA A 128 15.73 5.88 -5.23
C ALA A 128 15.41 5.72 -6.72
N HIS A 129 14.20 6.07 -7.14
CA HIS A 129 13.74 5.97 -8.53
C HIS A 129 12.62 6.99 -8.80
N ARG A 130 12.20 7.06 -10.07
CA ARG A 130 11.08 7.89 -10.49
C ARG A 130 9.98 7.01 -11.07
N ASN A 131 8.77 7.17 -10.55
CA ASN A 131 7.58 6.56 -11.10
C ASN A 131 6.94 7.50 -12.12
N VAL A 132 6.38 6.93 -13.19
CA VAL A 132 5.57 7.66 -14.16
C VAL A 132 4.18 7.04 -14.18
N ARG A 133 3.16 7.83 -13.93
CA ARG A 133 1.77 7.41 -14.06
C ARG A 133 1.25 7.83 -15.43
N TYR A 134 0.69 6.88 -16.16
CA TYR A 134 0.00 7.13 -17.43
C TYR A 134 -1.50 7.06 -17.21
N GLU A 135 -2.23 7.95 -17.86
CA GLU A 135 -3.67 7.94 -17.93
C GLU A 135 -4.11 7.77 -19.39
N GLY A 136 -5.15 6.99 -19.65
CA GLY A 136 -5.69 6.76 -20.97
C GLY A 136 -7.13 6.27 -20.92
N ARG A 137 -7.81 6.37 -22.05
CA ARG A 137 -9.15 5.79 -22.25
C ARG A 137 -9.05 4.57 -23.14
N SER A 138 -9.67 3.47 -22.72
CA SER A 138 -9.82 2.30 -23.60
C SER A 138 -10.64 2.66 -24.83
N GLN A 139 -10.16 2.31 -26.02
CA GLN A 139 -10.84 2.54 -27.29
C GLN A 139 -11.60 1.30 -27.82
N GLY A 140 -11.92 0.37 -26.96
CA GLY A 140 -12.66 -0.85 -27.28
C GLY A 140 -11.98 -2.11 -26.75
N SER A 141 -12.68 -3.25 -26.83
CA SER A 141 -12.13 -4.53 -26.41
C SER A 141 -11.17 -5.07 -27.47
N ALA A 142 -9.87 -4.89 -27.29
CA ALA A 142 -8.96 -5.87 -27.87
C ALA A 142 -9.20 -7.19 -27.12
N ALA A 143 -9.36 -8.30 -27.83
CA ALA A 143 -9.39 -9.61 -27.23
C ALA A 143 -8.13 -9.76 -26.35
N GLU A 144 -8.29 -10.12 -25.07
CA GLU A 144 -7.18 -10.38 -24.16
C GLU A 144 -6.37 -11.55 -24.72
N GLN A 145 -5.32 -11.27 -25.47
CA GLN A 145 -4.38 -12.27 -25.94
C GLN A 145 -3.08 -12.10 -25.17
N ALA A 146 -2.64 -13.17 -24.53
CA ALA A 146 -1.31 -13.19 -23.94
C ALA A 146 -0.24 -13.05 -25.05
N PRO A 147 0.88 -12.37 -24.80
CA PRO A 147 2.03 -12.40 -25.68
C PRO A 147 2.50 -13.84 -25.94
N ARG A 148 3.21 -14.06 -27.07
CA ARG A 148 3.74 -15.40 -27.40
C ARG A 148 4.64 -15.91 -26.26
N GLY A 149 4.48 -17.18 -25.90
CA GLY A 149 5.23 -17.82 -24.82
C GLY A 149 4.73 -17.50 -23.41
N LEU A 150 3.57 -16.81 -23.31
CA LEU A 150 2.92 -16.48 -22.05
C LEU A 150 1.46 -16.95 -22.08
N SER A 151 0.97 -17.42 -20.95
CA SER A 151 -0.41 -17.79 -20.73
C SER A 151 -1.04 -16.88 -19.68
N LEU A 152 -2.28 -16.42 -19.93
CA LEU A 152 -3.03 -15.60 -18.98
C LEU A 152 -3.82 -16.53 -18.05
N ARG A 153 -3.60 -16.39 -16.75
CA ARG A 153 -4.19 -17.24 -15.72
C ARG A 153 -4.95 -16.45 -14.68
N THR A 154 -5.83 -17.14 -13.94
CA THR A 154 -6.51 -16.58 -12.77
C THR A 154 -5.84 -17.06 -11.48
N ILE A 155 -6.10 -16.38 -10.36
CA ILE A 155 -5.72 -16.87 -9.03
C ILE A 155 -6.77 -17.86 -8.55
N ASN A 156 -6.31 -18.99 -7.99
CA ASN A 156 -7.19 -19.97 -7.34
C ASN A 156 -7.76 -19.38 -6.04
N ALA A 157 -9.05 -19.01 -6.06
CA ALA A 157 -9.72 -18.43 -4.91
C ALA A 157 -9.69 -19.32 -3.66
N ALA A 158 -9.76 -20.65 -3.81
CA ALA A 158 -9.66 -21.57 -2.68
C ALA A 158 -8.28 -21.53 -2.00
N SER A 159 -7.20 -21.28 -2.76
CA SER A 159 -5.85 -21.16 -2.19
C SER A 159 -5.64 -19.84 -1.42
N VAL A 160 -6.45 -18.82 -1.70
CA VAL A 160 -6.39 -17.53 -0.99
C VAL A 160 -7.08 -17.63 0.37
N ALA A 161 -8.13 -18.42 0.48
CA ALA A 161 -8.89 -18.60 1.72
C ALA A 161 -8.19 -19.51 2.76
N ALA A 162 -7.23 -20.34 2.33
CA ALA A 162 -6.49 -21.22 3.22
C ALA A 162 -5.49 -20.41 4.05
N PRO A 163 -5.45 -20.55 5.40
CA PRO A 163 -4.39 -19.96 6.20
C PRO A 163 -3.05 -20.51 5.71
N ALA A 164 -2.05 -19.65 5.58
CA ALA A 164 -0.70 -20.05 5.23
C ALA A 164 -0.20 -21.08 6.27
N SER A 165 -0.15 -22.35 5.88
CA SER A 165 0.43 -23.39 6.74
C SER A 165 1.94 -23.17 6.80
N PRO A 166 2.55 -23.10 7.99
CA PRO A 166 4.01 -23.01 8.12
C PRO A 166 4.74 -24.27 7.64
N TYR A 167 4.01 -25.34 7.34
CA TYR A 167 4.54 -26.57 6.78
C TYR A 167 3.90 -26.81 5.40
N GLY A 168 4.68 -26.54 4.35
CA GLY A 168 4.26 -26.74 2.96
C GLY A 168 3.67 -28.14 2.73
N ALA A 169 2.38 -28.25 2.58
CA ALA A 169 1.75 -29.41 2.01
C ALA A 169 1.94 -29.36 0.50
N VAL A 170 2.89 -30.10 -0.01
CA VAL A 170 3.01 -30.42 -1.43
C VAL A 170 1.84 -31.37 -1.75
N ALA A 171 0.70 -30.83 -2.14
CA ALA A 171 -0.34 -31.63 -2.78
C ALA A 171 0.21 -32.01 -4.17
N GLY A 172 0.36 -33.32 -4.41
CA GLY A 172 0.88 -33.85 -5.66
C GLY A 172 0.10 -33.33 -6.85
N ALA A 173 0.76 -32.51 -7.66
CA ALA A 173 0.26 -32.15 -8.98
C ALA A 173 0.43 -33.36 -9.90
N ALA A 174 -0.66 -33.79 -10.54
CA ALA A 174 -0.60 -34.76 -11.63
C ALA A 174 0.33 -34.17 -12.72
N GLU A 175 1.36 -34.92 -13.11
CA GLU A 175 2.24 -34.56 -14.21
C GLU A 175 1.44 -34.42 -15.50
N GLY A 176 1.48 -33.24 -16.13
CA GLY A 176 1.09 -33.07 -17.53
C GLY A 176 0.12 -31.94 -17.89
N ALA A 177 -0.63 -31.37 -16.98
CA ALA A 177 -1.49 -30.22 -17.28
C ALA A 177 -0.99 -28.98 -16.54
N VAL A 178 -0.61 -27.93 -17.27
CA VAL A 178 -0.34 -26.62 -16.68
C VAL A 178 -1.68 -26.12 -16.11
N PRO A 179 -1.82 -25.95 -14.79
CA PRO A 179 -3.11 -25.58 -14.20
C PRO A 179 -3.56 -24.21 -14.72
N ASP A 180 -4.86 -24.05 -15.01
CA ASP A 180 -5.46 -22.78 -15.46
C ASP A 180 -5.44 -21.68 -14.39
N THR A 181 -4.95 -22.01 -13.20
CA THR A 181 -4.89 -21.11 -12.06
C THR A 181 -3.48 -21.08 -11.44
N VAL A 182 -3.16 -19.95 -10.85
CA VAL A 182 -1.97 -19.74 -10.01
C VAL A 182 -2.40 -19.82 -8.55
N SER A 183 -1.65 -20.51 -7.71
CA SER A 183 -1.90 -20.53 -6.27
C SER A 183 -1.51 -19.20 -5.62
N PHE A 184 -2.13 -18.90 -4.49
CA PHE A 184 -1.78 -17.70 -3.71
C PHE A 184 -0.32 -17.76 -3.23
N ALA A 185 0.20 -18.92 -2.88
CA ALA A 185 1.61 -19.11 -2.51
C ALA A 185 2.57 -18.69 -3.62
N GLN A 186 2.29 -19.07 -4.87
CA GLN A 186 3.09 -18.64 -6.01
C GLN A 186 3.05 -17.13 -6.22
N LEU A 187 1.89 -16.49 -6.01
CA LEU A 187 1.78 -15.03 -6.03
C LEU A 187 2.63 -14.38 -4.94
N LEU A 188 2.62 -14.90 -3.71
CA LEU A 188 3.45 -14.41 -2.62
C LEU A 188 4.94 -14.53 -2.93
N ASP A 189 5.37 -15.66 -3.49
CA ASP A 189 6.78 -15.88 -3.88
C ASP A 189 7.21 -14.92 -4.99
N TYR A 190 6.31 -14.61 -5.91
CA TYR A 190 6.56 -13.63 -6.95
C TYR A 190 6.69 -12.22 -6.35
N ASP A 191 5.77 -11.80 -5.48
CA ASP A 191 5.74 -10.47 -4.87
C ASP A 191 6.98 -10.17 -4.04
N ARG A 192 7.52 -11.18 -3.31
CA ARG A 192 8.74 -11.03 -2.49
C ARG A 192 9.97 -10.61 -3.28
N ARG A 193 9.98 -10.76 -4.60
CA ARG A 193 11.07 -10.28 -5.46
C ARG A 193 11.03 -8.78 -5.73
N PHE A 194 9.89 -8.14 -5.52
CA PHE A 194 9.64 -6.74 -5.88
C PHE A 194 9.34 -5.86 -4.67
N PHE A 195 8.90 -6.45 -3.56
CA PHE A 195 8.60 -5.70 -2.36
C PHE A 195 9.55 -6.10 -1.22
N PRO A 196 10.16 -5.14 -0.49
CA PRO A 196 11.26 -5.41 0.43
C PRO A 196 10.86 -6.13 1.73
N ALA A 197 9.58 -6.47 1.90
CA ALA A 197 9.07 -7.20 3.06
C ALA A 197 7.84 -8.02 2.68
N SER A 198 7.48 -9.03 3.50
CA SER A 198 6.22 -9.73 3.31
C SER A 198 5.02 -8.79 3.52
N ARG A 199 4.05 -8.86 2.60
CA ARG A 199 2.77 -8.14 2.70
C ARG A 199 1.57 -9.05 2.41
N ASP A 200 1.63 -10.26 2.96
CA ASP A 200 0.69 -11.34 2.68
C ASP A 200 -0.77 -10.94 2.97
N ALA A 201 -1.03 -10.29 4.12
CA ALA A 201 -2.38 -9.82 4.49
C ALA A 201 -2.90 -8.78 3.49
N PHE A 202 -2.04 -7.85 3.05
CA PHE A 202 -2.40 -6.88 2.02
C PHE A 202 -2.78 -7.58 0.72
N LEU A 203 -1.92 -8.47 0.22
CA LEU A 203 -2.16 -9.18 -1.04
C LEU A 203 -3.39 -10.06 -0.99
N GLN A 204 -3.61 -10.77 0.12
CA GLN A 204 -4.81 -11.57 0.32
C GLN A 204 -6.07 -10.73 0.18
N SER A 205 -6.13 -9.60 0.86
CA SER A 205 -7.25 -8.68 0.79
C SER A 205 -7.38 -8.03 -0.59
N TRP A 206 -6.25 -7.66 -1.20
CA TRP A 206 -6.21 -7.00 -2.50
C TRP A 206 -6.78 -7.88 -3.62
N VAL A 207 -6.37 -9.15 -3.70
CA VAL A 207 -6.82 -10.08 -4.77
C VAL A 207 -8.24 -10.60 -4.57
N THR A 208 -8.81 -10.42 -3.37
CA THR A 208 -10.18 -10.85 -3.05
C THR A 208 -11.18 -9.69 -2.99
N GLN A 209 -10.80 -8.50 -3.41
CA GLN A 209 -11.70 -7.34 -3.45
C GLN A 209 -12.95 -7.66 -4.30
N PRO A 210 -14.15 -7.24 -3.86
CA PRO A 210 -15.36 -7.36 -4.66
C PRO A 210 -15.21 -6.64 -6.00
N ALA A 211 -15.77 -7.23 -7.06
CA ALA A 211 -15.74 -6.67 -8.42
C ALA A 211 -14.33 -6.41 -9.00
N SER A 212 -13.28 -6.98 -8.42
CA SER A 212 -11.93 -6.95 -8.99
C SER A 212 -11.68 -8.10 -9.95
N VAL A 213 -10.82 -7.87 -10.92
CA VAL A 213 -10.34 -8.91 -11.85
C VAL A 213 -8.84 -9.04 -11.69
N VAL A 214 -8.40 -10.22 -11.26
CA VAL A 214 -6.97 -10.51 -11.08
C VAL A 214 -6.52 -11.47 -12.18
N ARG A 215 -5.47 -11.11 -12.89
CA ARG A 215 -4.85 -11.93 -13.93
C ARG A 215 -3.36 -12.02 -13.69
N VAL A 216 -2.79 -13.17 -14.02
CA VAL A 216 -1.37 -13.47 -13.89
C VAL A 216 -0.87 -13.95 -15.24
N LEU A 217 0.22 -13.36 -15.73
CA LEU A 217 0.95 -13.87 -16.89
C LEU A 217 1.95 -14.91 -16.42
N VAL A 218 1.85 -16.10 -16.98
CA VAL A 218 2.73 -17.25 -16.65
C VAL A 218 3.49 -17.64 -17.91
N SER A 219 4.78 -17.85 -17.76
CA SER A 219 5.63 -18.37 -18.84
C SER A 219 5.21 -19.81 -19.20
N ASP A 220 5.20 -20.17 -20.50
CA ASP A 220 4.88 -21.51 -20.98
C ASP A 220 5.89 -22.59 -20.47
N ILE A 221 7.06 -22.17 -20.01
CA ILE A 221 8.05 -23.04 -19.38
C ILE A 221 7.90 -23.13 -17.84
N GLY A 222 6.84 -22.53 -17.29
CA GLY A 222 6.50 -22.58 -15.86
C GLY A 222 7.26 -21.52 -15.04
N GLY A 223 6.61 -20.43 -14.74
CA GLY A 223 7.10 -19.35 -13.87
C GLY A 223 6.21 -18.13 -14.01
N ILE A 224 5.97 -17.44 -12.91
CA ILE A 224 5.33 -16.13 -12.90
C ILE A 224 6.39 -15.07 -13.17
#